data_d17d91e56ea81794ba3df328665610a0
#
_entry.id   d17d91e56ea81794ba3df328665610a0
#
_cell.length_a   1.000
_cell.length_b   1.000
_cell.length_c   1.000
_cell.angle_alpha   90.00
_cell.angle_beta   90.00
_cell.angle_gamma   90.00
#
_symmetry.space_group_name_H-M   'P 1'
#
loop_
_entity.id
_entity.type
_entity.pdbx_description
1 polymer ?
#
loop_
_entity_poly.entity_id
_entity_poly.type
_entity_poly.pdbx_seq_one_letter_code
_entity_poly.pdbx_strand_id
1 'polypeptide(L)'
;QLTRAGTPPIALLETQTRSDFLVSLRHVVGALRGWRYLVKGLSMLSELRRAGVKRNVGVTDVSISGVEFATGVRFKYRGRSRELNSDAILLHHGVVPNTQIARSIGVSHKWNEQGHYFSAVIDVWGECDQAGVFIVGDSAGIGGAQAAAVNGRIAALRVLYKAGRISENILADKASVLRAQLRKEMAVRPFLDSAYPPALQALMPIDSTVVCRCEEVTAGDIRGY
;
A
#
# COMPACT_ATOMS: atom_id res chain seq x y z
N GLN A 1 17.18 -0.62 -0.57
CA GLN A 1 17.86 -0.81 -1.87
C GLN A 1 18.92 0.28 -2.09
N LEU A 2 18.57 1.57 -2.02
CA LEU A 2 19.53 2.68 -2.19
C LEU A 2 20.74 2.56 -1.26
N THR A 3 20.49 2.27 0.02
CA THR A 3 21.56 2.06 1.01
C THR A 3 22.52 0.95 0.60
N ARG A 4 22.02 -0.18 0.07
CA ARG A 4 22.83 -1.30 -0.43
C ARG A 4 23.54 -0.99 -1.74
N ALA A 5 23.00 -0.06 -2.52
CA ALA A 5 23.62 0.44 -3.74
C ALA A 5 24.71 1.49 -3.48
N GLY A 6 25.02 1.80 -2.22
CA GLY A 6 26.06 2.79 -1.87
C GLY A 6 25.57 4.23 -1.87
N THR A 7 24.29 4.48 -2.10
CA THR A 7 23.67 5.82 -2.13
C THR A 7 22.60 5.95 -1.06
N PRO A 8 22.95 5.96 0.24
CA PRO A 8 21.97 6.07 1.31
C PRO A 8 21.23 7.44 1.25
N PRO A 9 19.93 7.49 1.51
CA PRO A 9 19.22 8.76 1.59
C PRO A 9 19.73 9.59 2.79
N ILE A 10 19.68 10.91 2.67
CA ILE A 10 20.08 11.85 3.73
C ILE A 10 19.16 11.71 4.93
N ALA A 11 17.86 11.59 4.67
CA ALA A 11 16.82 11.45 5.69
C ALA A 11 15.63 10.64 5.18
N LEU A 12 14.91 10.04 6.13
CA LEU A 12 13.59 9.45 5.95
C LEU A 12 12.58 10.29 6.76
N LEU A 13 11.63 10.89 6.05
CA LEU A 13 10.55 11.67 6.63
C LEU A 13 9.27 10.82 6.63
N GLU A 14 8.74 10.54 7.81
CA GLU A 14 7.59 9.66 7.99
C GLU A 14 6.44 10.42 8.64
N THR A 15 5.27 10.34 8.05
CA THR A 15 4.06 11.05 8.50
C THR A 15 3.31 10.33 9.60
N GLN A 16 3.53 8.99 9.80
CA GLN A 16 2.88 8.26 10.87
C GLN A 16 3.23 8.83 12.24
N THR A 17 2.30 8.74 13.15
CA THR A 17 2.40 9.28 14.52
C THR A 17 2.58 8.18 15.57
N ARG A 18 2.88 8.57 16.80
CA ARG A 18 2.88 7.63 17.94
C ARG A 18 1.48 7.09 18.25
N SER A 19 0.44 7.89 18.00
CA SER A 19 -0.95 7.45 18.18
C SER A 19 -1.31 6.34 17.20
N ASP A 20 -0.89 6.41 15.94
CA ASP A 20 -1.12 5.35 14.96
C ASP A 20 -0.50 4.02 15.41
N PHE A 21 0.72 4.09 15.94
CA PHE A 21 1.36 2.91 16.50
C PHE A 21 0.60 2.36 17.71
N LEU A 22 0.11 3.20 18.63
CA LEU A 22 -0.68 2.76 19.78
C LEU A 22 -1.99 2.11 19.33
N VAL A 23 -2.67 2.69 18.34
CA VAL A 23 -3.88 2.11 17.74
C VAL A 23 -3.58 0.75 17.10
N SER A 24 -2.41 0.57 16.48
CA SER A 24 -2.03 -0.70 15.85
C SER A 24 -1.84 -1.85 16.86
N LEU A 25 -1.55 -1.55 18.14
CA LEU A 25 -1.36 -2.58 19.16
C LEU A 25 -2.60 -3.45 19.39
N ARG A 26 -3.80 -2.99 19.08
CA ARG A 26 -5.03 -3.82 19.08
C ARG A 26 -4.91 -5.04 18.16
N HIS A 27 -4.02 -5.01 17.19
CA HIS A 27 -3.77 -6.08 16.22
C HIS A 27 -2.49 -6.87 16.51
N VAL A 28 -1.92 -6.75 17.72
CA VAL A 28 -0.62 -7.36 18.10
C VAL A 28 -0.61 -8.89 17.92
N VAL A 29 -1.73 -9.57 18.17
CA VAL A 29 -1.82 -11.03 18.00
C VAL A 29 -1.63 -11.41 16.53
N GLY A 30 -2.21 -10.66 15.62
CA GLY A 30 -2.00 -10.82 14.16
C GLY A 30 -0.55 -10.53 13.77
N ALA A 31 0.03 -9.48 14.34
CA ALA A 31 1.42 -9.10 14.12
C ALA A 31 2.39 -10.22 14.57
N LEU A 32 2.16 -10.84 15.74
CA LEU A 32 2.96 -11.96 16.23
C LEU A 32 2.84 -13.21 15.34
N ARG A 33 1.66 -13.49 14.79
CA ARG A 33 1.50 -14.57 13.79
C ARG A 33 2.30 -14.31 12.53
N GLY A 34 2.43 -13.04 12.13
CA GLY A 34 3.25 -12.58 11.00
C GLY A 34 4.66 -12.12 11.40
N TRP A 35 5.24 -12.62 12.50
CA TRP A 35 6.51 -12.17 13.10
C TRP A 35 7.67 -12.01 12.09
N ARG A 36 7.70 -12.81 11.03
CA ARG A 36 8.72 -12.73 9.97
C ARG A 36 8.75 -11.35 9.30
N TYR A 37 7.58 -10.75 9.11
CA TYR A 37 7.46 -9.40 8.54
C TYR A 37 7.94 -8.33 9.53
N LEU A 38 7.69 -8.52 10.83
CA LEU A 38 8.18 -7.61 11.88
C LEU A 38 9.71 -7.65 11.95
N VAL A 39 10.30 -8.85 11.96
CA VAL A 39 11.76 -9.02 11.96
C VAL A 39 12.38 -8.40 10.72
N LYS A 40 11.78 -8.61 9.54
CA LYS A 40 12.22 -7.98 8.30
C LYS A 40 12.17 -6.45 8.41
N GLY A 41 11.08 -5.87 8.92
CA GLY A 41 10.94 -4.43 9.13
C GLY A 41 12.01 -3.87 10.08
N LEU A 42 12.22 -4.52 11.23
CA LEU A 42 13.26 -4.14 12.19
C LEU A 42 14.68 -4.23 11.60
N SER A 43 14.96 -5.26 10.82
CA SER A 43 16.23 -5.41 10.10
C SER A 43 16.46 -4.25 9.12
N MET A 44 15.43 -3.86 8.35
CA MET A 44 15.52 -2.73 7.42
C MET A 44 15.75 -1.41 8.16
N LEU A 45 15.07 -1.17 9.28
CA LEU A 45 15.28 0.03 10.11
C LEU A 45 16.70 0.05 10.71
N SER A 46 17.22 -1.10 11.15
CA SER A 46 18.58 -1.23 11.63
C SER A 46 19.62 -0.93 10.54
N GLU A 47 19.37 -1.39 9.32
CA GLU A 47 20.23 -1.11 8.16
C GLU A 47 20.28 0.40 7.85
N LEU A 48 19.12 1.07 7.82
CA LEU A 48 19.05 2.53 7.64
C LEU A 48 19.83 3.28 8.75
N ARG A 49 19.65 2.86 10.01
CA ARG A 49 20.36 3.47 11.13
C ARG A 49 21.88 3.31 11.03
N ARG A 50 22.36 2.11 10.64
CA ARG A 50 23.80 1.84 10.44
C ARG A 50 24.38 2.68 9.30
N ALA A 51 23.59 2.96 8.27
CA ALA A 51 23.95 3.82 7.15
C ALA A 51 23.86 5.33 7.48
N GLY A 52 23.59 5.72 8.71
CA GLY A 52 23.52 7.11 9.14
C GLY A 52 22.26 7.86 8.68
N VAL A 53 21.24 7.18 8.13
CA VAL A 53 20.02 7.81 7.65
C VAL A 53 19.22 8.41 8.81
N LYS A 54 19.00 9.72 8.78
CA LYS A 54 18.21 10.43 9.80
C LYS A 54 16.72 10.11 9.63
N ARG A 55 16.11 9.47 10.61
CA ARG A 55 14.69 9.15 10.62
C ARG A 55 13.90 10.17 11.43
N ASN A 56 12.93 10.86 10.80
CA ASN A 56 12.03 11.81 11.45
C ASN A 56 10.59 11.28 11.35
N VAL A 57 10.03 10.88 12.48
CA VAL A 57 8.67 10.29 12.58
C VAL A 57 7.70 11.34 13.10
N GLY A 58 6.51 11.42 12.51
CA GLY A 58 5.49 12.41 12.82
C GLY A 58 5.78 13.76 12.20
N VAL A 59 6.27 13.78 10.96
CA VAL A 59 6.41 15.03 10.21
C VAL A 59 5.07 15.47 9.65
N THR A 60 4.88 16.79 9.59
CA THR A 60 3.70 17.44 8.99
C THR A 60 4.13 18.56 8.05
N ASP A 61 3.18 19.09 7.29
CA ASP A 61 3.38 20.25 6.40
C ASP A 61 4.58 20.06 5.46
N VAL A 62 4.67 18.89 4.85
CA VAL A 62 5.77 18.56 3.92
C VAL A 62 5.53 19.28 2.60
N SER A 63 6.50 20.06 2.16
CA SER A 63 6.50 20.74 0.86
C SER A 63 7.87 20.63 0.20
N ILE A 64 7.88 20.46 -1.11
CA ILE A 64 9.10 20.43 -1.92
C ILE A 64 9.46 21.86 -2.29
N SER A 65 10.74 22.22 -2.13
CA SER A 65 11.32 23.49 -2.57
C SER A 65 11.93 23.32 -3.96
N GLY A 66 11.84 24.39 -4.78
CA GLY A 66 12.37 24.45 -6.13
C GLY A 66 11.33 24.95 -7.12
N VAL A 67 11.76 25.39 -8.32
CA VAL A 67 10.90 25.88 -9.41
C VAL A 67 10.97 24.90 -10.57
N GLU A 68 12.10 24.80 -11.25
CA GLU A 68 12.31 23.84 -12.34
C GLU A 68 12.75 22.47 -11.84
N PHE A 69 13.53 22.46 -10.77
CA PHE A 69 14.06 21.23 -10.13
C PHE A 69 13.83 21.29 -8.63
N ALA A 70 13.72 20.09 -8.02
CA ALA A 70 13.69 20.00 -6.57
C ALA A 70 15.06 20.41 -5.99
N THR A 71 15.05 21.35 -5.07
CA THR A 71 16.26 21.85 -4.37
C THR A 71 16.28 21.48 -2.91
N GLY A 72 15.14 21.00 -2.37
CA GLY A 72 15.02 20.60 -0.98
C GLY A 72 13.59 20.28 -0.56
N VAL A 73 13.44 19.98 0.71
CA VAL A 73 12.15 19.71 1.34
C VAL A 73 12.01 20.51 2.63
N ARG A 74 10.89 21.18 2.78
CA ARG A 74 10.46 21.85 4.02
C ARG A 74 9.41 21.01 4.71
N PHE A 75 9.48 20.92 6.03
CA PHE A 75 8.54 20.15 6.85
C PHE A 75 8.54 20.65 8.28
N LYS A 76 7.47 20.37 9.02
CA LYS A 76 7.43 20.53 10.47
C LYS A 76 7.80 19.24 11.18
N TYR A 77 8.66 19.36 12.18
CA TYR A 77 9.03 18.25 13.06
C TYR A 77 9.08 18.71 14.50
N ARG A 78 8.31 18.08 15.38
CA ARG A 78 8.16 18.49 16.80
C ARG A 78 7.80 19.98 16.97
N GLY A 79 6.85 20.46 16.15
CA GLY A 79 6.35 21.85 16.16
C GLY A 79 7.29 22.88 15.55
N ARG A 80 8.48 22.50 15.05
CA ARG A 80 9.46 23.42 14.45
C ARG A 80 9.57 23.18 12.95
N SER A 81 9.58 24.26 12.17
CA SER A 81 9.89 24.20 10.74
C SER A 81 11.36 23.81 10.53
N ARG A 82 11.59 22.93 9.58
CA ARG A 82 12.92 22.46 9.16
C ARG A 82 12.99 22.43 7.65
N GLU A 83 14.21 22.57 7.16
CA GLU A 83 14.52 22.43 5.73
C GLU A 83 15.72 21.52 5.57
N LEU A 84 15.67 20.70 4.52
CA LEU A 84 16.78 19.84 4.09
C LEU A 84 17.00 20.08 2.61
N ASN A 85 18.22 20.46 2.25
CA ASN A 85 18.62 20.59 0.86
C ASN A 85 18.84 19.21 0.25
N SER A 86 18.26 18.98 -0.90
CA SER A 86 18.44 17.74 -1.68
C SER A 86 17.99 17.98 -3.11
N ASP A 87 18.74 17.48 -4.05
CA ASP A 87 18.48 17.49 -5.49
C ASP A 87 17.66 16.27 -5.96
N ALA A 88 17.39 15.32 -5.06
CA ALA A 88 16.52 14.18 -5.33
C ALA A 88 15.59 13.90 -4.16
N ILE A 89 14.28 13.86 -4.43
CA ILE A 89 13.25 13.59 -3.43
C ILE A 89 12.40 12.41 -3.91
N LEU A 90 12.31 11.37 -3.06
CA LEU A 90 11.51 10.19 -3.32
C LEU A 90 10.23 10.25 -2.51
N LEU A 91 9.10 10.26 -3.19
CA LEU A 91 7.77 10.29 -2.55
C LEU A 91 7.18 8.89 -2.48
N HIS A 92 6.60 8.56 -1.34
CA HIS A 92 5.86 7.32 -1.14
C HIS A 92 4.67 7.57 -0.19
N HIS A 93 3.46 7.57 -0.74
CA HIS A 93 2.23 7.83 0.01
C HIS A 93 1.37 6.58 0.22
N GLY A 94 1.98 5.41 0.13
CA GLY A 94 1.30 4.12 0.22
C GLY A 94 1.25 3.38 -1.12
N VAL A 95 0.58 2.24 -1.10
CA VAL A 95 0.37 1.39 -2.28
C VAL A 95 -1.13 1.23 -2.47
N VAL A 96 -1.60 1.44 -3.70
CA VAL A 96 -3.00 1.28 -4.07
C VAL A 96 -3.15 0.21 -5.15
N PRO A 97 -4.29 -0.49 -5.23
CA PRO A 97 -4.57 -1.44 -6.29
C PRO A 97 -4.53 -0.77 -7.67
N ASN A 98 -3.95 -1.44 -8.66
CA ASN A 98 -4.11 -1.03 -10.05
C ASN A 98 -5.48 -1.51 -10.54
N THR A 99 -6.43 -0.59 -10.64
CA THR A 99 -7.82 -0.88 -11.02
C THR A 99 -8.14 -0.55 -12.49
N GLN A 100 -7.21 -0.04 -13.27
CA GLN A 100 -7.48 0.48 -14.62
C GLN A 100 -8.07 -0.58 -15.53
N ILE A 101 -7.45 -1.75 -15.66
CA ILE A 101 -7.94 -2.83 -16.52
C ILE A 101 -9.31 -3.34 -16.03
N ALA A 102 -9.46 -3.52 -14.71
CA ALA A 102 -10.73 -3.97 -14.14
C ALA A 102 -11.87 -2.97 -14.41
N ARG A 103 -11.59 -1.67 -14.30
CA ARG A 103 -12.57 -0.61 -14.62
C ARG A 103 -12.91 -0.57 -16.10
N SER A 104 -11.93 -0.73 -16.99
CA SER A 104 -12.17 -0.68 -18.45
C SER A 104 -13.10 -1.79 -18.96
N ILE A 105 -13.18 -2.92 -18.24
CA ILE A 105 -14.09 -4.03 -18.55
C ILE A 105 -15.36 -4.03 -17.69
N GLY A 106 -15.62 -2.96 -16.93
CA GLY A 106 -16.85 -2.76 -16.18
C GLY A 106 -16.96 -3.52 -14.84
N VAL A 107 -15.84 -3.97 -14.25
CA VAL A 107 -15.86 -4.63 -12.93
C VAL A 107 -16.29 -3.65 -11.85
N SER A 108 -17.16 -4.07 -10.95
CA SER A 108 -17.58 -3.29 -9.79
C SER A 108 -16.44 -3.10 -8.79
N HIS A 109 -16.37 -1.90 -8.22
CA HIS A 109 -15.36 -1.54 -7.22
C HIS A 109 -16.01 -1.03 -5.94
N LYS A 110 -15.34 -1.28 -4.82
CA LYS A 110 -15.71 -0.75 -3.50
C LYS A 110 -14.60 0.12 -2.94
N TRP A 111 -15.00 1.16 -2.20
CA TRP A 111 -14.06 2.01 -1.48
C TRP A 111 -13.53 1.30 -0.22
N ASN A 112 -12.23 1.42 0.02
CA ASN A 112 -11.58 0.98 1.25
C ASN A 112 -11.24 2.21 2.09
N GLU A 113 -12.00 2.41 3.17
CA GLU A 113 -11.84 3.57 4.07
C GLU A 113 -10.46 3.63 4.75
N GLN A 114 -9.90 2.49 5.11
CA GLN A 114 -8.62 2.45 5.82
C GLN A 114 -7.45 2.76 4.89
N GLY A 115 -7.49 2.26 3.66
CA GLY A 115 -6.41 2.41 2.69
C GLY A 115 -6.59 3.61 1.76
N HIS A 116 -7.77 4.26 1.77
CA HIS A 116 -8.15 5.35 0.87
C HIS A 116 -7.94 5.01 -0.60
N TYR A 117 -8.44 3.83 -1.02
CA TYR A 117 -8.39 3.38 -2.40
C TYR A 117 -9.62 2.56 -2.79
N PHE A 118 -9.86 2.45 -4.09
CA PHE A 118 -10.82 1.50 -4.63
C PHE A 118 -10.20 0.13 -4.84
N SER A 119 -10.94 -0.93 -4.51
CA SER A 119 -10.58 -2.31 -4.83
C SER A 119 -11.71 -2.99 -5.59
N ALA A 120 -11.38 -3.95 -6.46
CA ALA A 120 -12.39 -4.74 -7.17
C ALA A 120 -13.26 -5.54 -6.19
N VAL A 121 -14.54 -5.67 -6.50
CA VAL A 121 -15.45 -6.57 -5.80
C VAL A 121 -15.23 -7.98 -6.35
N ILE A 122 -14.76 -8.89 -5.49
CA ILE A 122 -14.45 -10.28 -5.85
C ILE A 122 -15.02 -11.23 -4.82
N ASP A 123 -15.24 -12.47 -5.24
CA ASP A 123 -15.60 -13.56 -4.36
C ASP A 123 -14.37 -14.17 -3.63
N VAL A 124 -14.61 -15.24 -2.88
CA VAL A 124 -13.55 -15.96 -2.12
C VAL A 124 -12.54 -16.71 -3.00
N TRP A 125 -12.75 -16.76 -4.31
CA TRP A 125 -11.89 -17.37 -5.30
C TRP A 125 -11.14 -16.33 -6.15
N GLY A 126 -11.47 -15.05 -5.99
CA GLY A 126 -10.95 -13.95 -6.80
C GLY A 126 -11.76 -13.69 -8.07
N GLU A 127 -12.91 -14.35 -8.27
CA GLU A 127 -13.78 -14.09 -9.41
C GLU A 127 -14.61 -12.83 -9.16
N CYS A 128 -14.68 -11.94 -10.16
CA CYS A 128 -15.46 -10.71 -10.09
C CYS A 128 -16.86 -10.89 -10.70
N ASP A 129 -17.63 -9.83 -10.76
CA ASP A 129 -18.97 -9.79 -11.35
C ASP A 129 -19.00 -9.99 -12.87
N GLN A 130 -17.84 -9.97 -13.53
CA GLN A 130 -17.70 -10.38 -14.92
C GLN A 130 -17.38 -11.88 -14.98
N ALA A 131 -18.28 -12.69 -15.54
CA ALA A 131 -18.16 -14.14 -15.56
C ALA A 131 -16.85 -14.62 -16.20
N GLY A 132 -16.12 -15.49 -15.48
CA GLY A 132 -14.84 -16.02 -15.95
C GLY A 132 -13.65 -15.09 -15.78
N VAL A 133 -13.84 -13.89 -15.24
CA VAL A 133 -12.76 -12.94 -14.97
C VAL A 133 -12.36 -13.03 -13.49
N PHE A 134 -11.06 -13.21 -13.28
CA PHE A 134 -10.46 -13.32 -11.95
C PHE A 134 -9.48 -12.18 -11.71
N ILE A 135 -9.63 -11.50 -10.59
CA ILE A 135 -8.73 -10.42 -10.14
C ILE A 135 -8.08 -10.87 -8.85
N VAL A 136 -6.76 -10.97 -8.85
CA VAL A 136 -6.00 -11.53 -7.73
C VAL A 136 -4.77 -10.69 -7.40
N GLY A 137 -4.18 -10.93 -6.24
CA GLY A 137 -3.02 -10.19 -5.76
C GLY A 137 -3.36 -8.74 -5.41
N ASP A 138 -2.38 -7.86 -5.52
CA ASP A 138 -2.53 -6.47 -5.05
C ASP A 138 -3.55 -5.65 -5.88
N SER A 139 -3.94 -6.10 -7.07
CA SER A 139 -5.06 -5.49 -7.84
C SER A 139 -6.43 -5.72 -7.20
N ALA A 140 -6.60 -6.79 -6.42
CA ALA A 140 -7.82 -7.08 -5.66
C ALA A 140 -7.81 -6.45 -4.25
N GLY A 141 -6.63 -6.14 -3.75
CA GLY A 141 -6.38 -5.54 -2.43
C GLY A 141 -4.95 -5.80 -1.96
N ILE A 142 -4.38 -4.82 -1.29
CA ILE A 142 -2.95 -4.84 -0.97
C ILE A 142 -2.65 -5.89 0.10
N GLY A 143 -2.00 -6.98 -0.31
CA GLY A 143 -1.59 -8.09 0.57
C GLY A 143 -0.08 -8.36 0.55
N GLY A 144 0.59 -7.90 -0.50
CA GLY A 144 2.02 -8.16 -0.75
C GLY A 144 2.27 -9.46 -1.51
N ALA A 145 3.49 -9.62 -2.00
CA ALA A 145 3.86 -10.65 -2.99
C ALA A 145 3.52 -12.09 -2.59
N GLN A 146 3.70 -12.47 -1.32
CA GLN A 146 3.40 -13.84 -0.86
C GLN A 146 1.89 -14.11 -0.86
N ALA A 147 1.10 -13.16 -0.35
CA ALA A 147 -0.36 -13.25 -0.39
C ALA A 147 -0.87 -13.26 -1.83
N ALA A 148 -0.31 -12.43 -2.71
CA ALA A 148 -0.64 -12.39 -4.14
C ALA A 148 -0.41 -13.73 -4.83
N ALA A 149 0.74 -14.37 -4.58
CA ALA A 149 1.06 -15.70 -5.12
C ALA A 149 0.07 -16.77 -4.64
N VAL A 150 -0.35 -16.73 -3.37
CA VAL A 150 -1.33 -17.66 -2.82
C VAL A 150 -2.71 -17.42 -3.43
N ASN A 151 -3.14 -16.16 -3.56
CA ASN A 151 -4.40 -15.80 -4.20
C ASN A 151 -4.47 -16.29 -5.65
N GLY A 152 -3.38 -16.12 -6.43
CA GLY A 152 -3.29 -16.64 -7.79
C GLY A 152 -3.47 -18.16 -7.85
N ARG A 153 -2.89 -18.91 -6.90
CA ARG A 153 -3.06 -20.36 -6.81
C ARG A 153 -4.50 -20.77 -6.45
N ILE A 154 -5.16 -20.02 -5.56
CA ILE A 154 -6.58 -20.24 -5.21
C ILE A 154 -7.46 -20.04 -6.44
N ALA A 155 -7.27 -18.94 -7.18
CA ALA A 155 -8.01 -18.68 -8.41
C ALA A 155 -7.77 -19.76 -9.47
N ALA A 156 -6.52 -20.20 -9.66
CA ALA A 156 -6.20 -21.28 -10.60
C ALA A 156 -6.92 -22.58 -10.27
N LEU A 157 -7.05 -22.93 -8.98
CA LEU A 157 -7.86 -24.12 -8.58
C LEU A 157 -9.32 -23.98 -8.98
N ARG A 158 -9.89 -22.78 -8.82
CA ARG A 158 -11.28 -22.51 -9.22
C ARG A 158 -11.46 -22.61 -10.73
N VAL A 159 -10.51 -22.11 -11.51
CA VAL A 159 -10.50 -22.24 -12.98
C VAL A 159 -10.44 -23.70 -13.40
N LEU A 160 -9.56 -24.51 -12.79
CA LEU A 160 -9.46 -25.95 -13.07
C LEU A 160 -10.76 -26.69 -12.75
N TYR A 161 -11.42 -26.36 -11.66
CA TYR A 161 -12.73 -26.91 -11.30
C TYR A 161 -13.80 -26.56 -12.33
N LYS A 162 -13.91 -25.28 -12.70
CA LYS A 162 -14.87 -24.82 -13.73
C LYS A 162 -14.63 -25.46 -15.09
N ALA A 163 -13.37 -25.77 -15.41
CA ALA A 163 -12.98 -26.47 -16.63
C ALA A 163 -13.16 -28.00 -16.53
N GLY A 164 -13.73 -28.53 -15.44
CA GLY A 164 -13.94 -29.98 -15.26
C GLY A 164 -12.64 -30.80 -15.11
N ARG A 165 -11.51 -30.16 -14.77
CA ARG A 165 -10.20 -30.81 -14.66
C ARG A 165 -9.93 -31.41 -13.28
N ILE A 166 -10.64 -30.93 -12.26
CA ILE A 166 -10.56 -31.45 -10.88
C ILE A 166 -11.97 -31.59 -10.30
N SER A 167 -12.14 -32.56 -9.38
CA SER A 167 -13.39 -32.74 -8.64
C SER A 167 -13.55 -31.69 -7.54
N GLU A 168 -14.77 -31.53 -7.01
CA GLU A 168 -15.08 -30.67 -5.91
C GLU A 168 -14.28 -30.99 -4.64
N ASN A 169 -14.10 -32.27 -4.33
CA ASN A 169 -13.30 -32.72 -3.19
C ASN A 169 -11.84 -32.29 -3.31
N ILE A 170 -11.24 -32.44 -4.49
CA ILE A 170 -9.85 -32.01 -4.76
C ILE A 170 -9.75 -30.45 -4.63
N LEU A 171 -10.75 -29.73 -5.13
CA LEU A 171 -10.82 -28.28 -4.99
C LEU A 171 -10.86 -27.88 -3.51
N ALA A 172 -11.77 -28.48 -2.73
CA ALA A 172 -11.95 -28.16 -1.31
C ALA A 172 -10.67 -28.44 -0.50
N ASP A 173 -10.08 -29.62 -0.66
CA ASP A 173 -8.87 -30.02 0.05
C ASP A 173 -7.69 -29.08 -0.25
N LYS A 174 -7.40 -28.87 -1.53
CA LYS A 174 -6.28 -28.00 -1.93
C LYS A 174 -6.51 -26.54 -1.54
N ALA A 175 -7.75 -26.04 -1.69
CA ALA A 175 -8.08 -24.67 -1.31
C ALA A 175 -8.00 -24.45 0.20
N SER A 176 -8.33 -25.44 1.03
CA SER A 176 -8.24 -25.34 2.49
C SER A 176 -6.82 -25.03 2.95
N VAL A 177 -5.83 -25.72 2.40
CA VAL A 177 -4.41 -25.52 2.69
C VAL A 177 -3.95 -24.13 2.24
N LEU A 178 -4.30 -23.71 1.03
CA LEU A 178 -3.94 -22.39 0.51
C LEU A 178 -4.60 -21.27 1.30
N ARG A 179 -5.86 -21.42 1.70
CA ARG A 179 -6.55 -20.44 2.55
C ARG A 179 -5.92 -20.32 3.94
N ALA A 180 -5.45 -21.43 4.51
CA ALA A 180 -4.70 -21.40 5.77
C ALA A 180 -3.37 -20.63 5.61
N GLN A 181 -2.66 -20.86 4.50
CA GLN A 181 -1.47 -20.09 4.16
C GLN A 181 -1.78 -18.61 3.97
N LEU A 182 -2.83 -18.27 3.21
CA LEU A 182 -3.25 -16.89 2.99
C LEU A 182 -3.56 -16.16 4.31
N ARG A 183 -4.32 -16.79 5.21
CA ARG A 183 -4.60 -16.22 6.55
C ARG A 183 -3.32 -15.91 7.32
N LYS A 184 -2.30 -16.74 7.21
CA LYS A 184 -1.00 -16.53 7.86
C LYS A 184 -0.26 -15.34 7.25
N GLU A 185 -0.22 -15.23 5.91
CA GLU A 185 0.44 -14.11 5.22
C GLU A 185 -0.28 -12.78 5.47
N MET A 186 -1.62 -12.79 5.56
CA MET A 186 -2.43 -11.61 5.81
C MET A 186 -2.52 -11.20 7.30
N ALA A 187 -2.07 -12.06 8.22
CA ALA A 187 -2.26 -11.84 9.67
C ALA A 187 -1.62 -10.53 10.17
N VAL A 188 -0.51 -10.11 9.59
CA VAL A 188 0.20 -8.88 9.98
C VAL A 188 -0.44 -7.61 9.38
N ARG A 189 -1.27 -7.73 8.33
CA ARG A 189 -1.78 -6.57 7.59
C ARG A 189 -2.57 -5.59 8.46
N PRO A 190 -3.54 -6.00 9.29
CA PRO A 190 -4.28 -5.05 10.13
C PRO A 190 -3.36 -4.23 11.06
N PHE A 191 -2.26 -4.83 11.54
CA PHE A 191 -1.26 -4.12 12.32
C PHE A 191 -0.52 -3.08 11.48
N LEU A 192 0.00 -3.47 10.31
CA LEU A 192 0.75 -2.58 9.43
C LEU A 192 -0.12 -1.43 8.90
N ASP A 193 -1.35 -1.74 8.48
CA ASP A 193 -2.27 -0.75 7.94
C ASP A 193 -2.67 0.30 8.99
N SER A 194 -2.79 -0.12 10.26
CA SER A 194 -3.06 0.79 11.37
C SER A 194 -1.82 1.57 11.82
N ALA A 195 -0.62 0.97 11.74
CA ALA A 195 0.63 1.62 12.15
C ALA A 195 1.14 2.63 11.11
N TYR A 196 0.77 2.44 9.84
CA TYR A 196 1.22 3.26 8.71
C TYR A 196 0.03 3.69 7.85
N PRO A 197 -0.92 4.48 8.39
CA PRO A 197 -2.05 4.96 7.63
C PRO A 197 -1.59 5.92 6.52
N PRO A 198 -2.33 6.04 5.42
CA PRO A 198 -2.08 7.05 4.41
C PRO A 198 -2.11 8.45 5.01
N ALA A 199 -1.17 9.30 4.60
CA ALA A 199 -1.12 10.70 5.02
C ALA A 199 -2.21 11.50 4.29
N LEU A 200 -3.37 11.71 4.90
CA LEU A 200 -4.53 12.37 4.28
C LEU A 200 -4.17 13.74 3.69
N GLN A 201 -3.36 14.53 4.38
CA GLN A 201 -2.91 15.83 3.86
C GLN A 201 -2.18 15.72 2.52
N ALA A 202 -1.41 14.64 2.31
CA ALA A 202 -0.72 14.39 1.04
C ALA A 202 -1.64 13.83 -0.06
N LEU A 203 -2.80 13.28 0.33
CA LEU A 203 -3.80 12.75 -0.61
C LEU A 203 -4.88 13.78 -0.98
N MET A 204 -4.96 14.88 -0.25
CA MET A 204 -5.91 15.96 -0.53
C MET A 204 -5.25 16.99 -1.45
N PRO A 205 -5.66 17.06 -2.73
CA PRO A 205 -5.11 18.04 -3.65
C PRO A 205 -5.58 19.46 -3.25
N ILE A 206 -4.69 20.43 -3.36
CA ILE A 206 -5.05 21.87 -3.29
C ILE A 206 -5.69 22.29 -4.63
N ASP A 207 -6.39 23.43 -4.65
CA ASP A 207 -7.15 23.85 -5.82
C ASP A 207 -6.31 23.98 -7.10
N SER A 208 -5.06 24.38 -6.99
CA SER A 208 -4.12 24.47 -8.12
C SER A 208 -3.52 23.13 -8.57
N THR A 209 -3.83 22.01 -7.89
CA THR A 209 -3.30 20.70 -8.28
C THR A 209 -3.97 20.22 -9.55
N VAL A 210 -3.18 19.97 -10.60
CA VAL A 210 -3.67 19.38 -11.84
C VAL A 210 -4.03 17.91 -11.61
N VAL A 211 -5.30 17.58 -11.74
CA VAL A 211 -5.85 16.22 -11.57
C VAL A 211 -5.88 15.47 -12.90
N CYS A 212 -6.26 16.16 -13.97
CA CYS A 212 -6.23 15.63 -15.34
C CYS A 212 -5.21 16.38 -16.17
N ARG A 213 -4.11 15.72 -16.55
CA ARG A 213 -3.05 16.35 -17.35
C ARG A 213 -3.41 16.54 -18.81
N CYS A 214 -4.33 15.73 -19.36
CA CYS A 214 -4.75 15.82 -20.76
C CYS A 214 -5.57 17.08 -21.03
N GLU A 215 -6.43 17.44 -20.06
CA GLU A 215 -7.37 18.56 -20.15
C GLU A 215 -6.96 19.71 -19.22
N GLU A 216 -5.82 19.59 -18.55
CA GLU A 216 -5.30 20.55 -17.56
C GLU A 216 -6.30 20.92 -16.44
N VAL A 217 -7.26 20.01 -16.16
CA VAL A 217 -8.29 20.21 -15.14
C VAL A 217 -7.67 20.15 -13.74
N THR A 218 -7.91 21.17 -12.97
CA THR A 218 -7.42 21.26 -11.57
C THR A 218 -8.43 20.71 -10.58
N ALA A 219 -7.98 20.48 -9.34
CA ALA A 219 -8.86 20.09 -8.24
C ALA A 219 -9.88 21.21 -7.91
N GLY A 220 -9.51 22.48 -8.09
CA GLY A 220 -10.40 23.62 -7.94
C GLY A 220 -11.53 23.61 -8.95
N ASP A 221 -11.24 23.31 -10.22
CA ASP A 221 -12.27 23.21 -11.26
C ASP A 221 -13.29 22.14 -10.92
N ILE A 222 -12.83 20.95 -10.46
CA ILE A 222 -13.74 19.84 -10.07
C ILE A 222 -14.61 20.20 -8.86
N ARG A 223 -14.10 20.97 -7.90
CA ARG A 223 -14.87 21.39 -6.72
C ARG A 223 -15.86 22.52 -7.02
N GLY A 224 -15.62 23.28 -8.06
CA GLY A 224 -16.49 24.38 -8.50
C GLY A 224 -17.73 23.95 -9.27
N TYR A 225 -17.79 22.66 -9.63
CA TYR A 225 -18.97 22.01 -10.23
C TYR A 225 -19.87 21.42 -9.14
#